data_b2dcb6e452634692bd33a8d3180735c7
#
_entry.id   b2dcb6e452634692bd33a8d3180735c7
#
_cell.length_a   1.000
_cell.length_b   1.000
_cell.length_c   1.000
_cell.angle_alpha   90.00
_cell.angle_beta   90.00
_cell.angle_gamma   90.00
#
_symmetry.space_group_name_H-M   'P 1'
#
loop_
_entity.id
_entity.type
_entity.pdbx_description
1 polymer ?
#
loop_
_entity_poly.entity_id
_entity_poly.type
_entity_poly.pdbx_seq_one_letter_code
_entity_poly.pdbx_strand_id
1 'polypeptide(L)'
;MDTYLATVISNEQVADKIFRIELQGDVVKEMNTPGQFVNIKVSNSYEFLLRRPISICEINKEKNTFVMVYRADGAGTKKISELEAGNLVDVLGH
;
A
#
# COMPACT_ATOMS: atom_id res chain seq x y z
N MET A 1 -14.17 9.44 -4.42
CA MET A 1 -12.78 8.95 -4.36
C MET A 1 -12.04 9.73 -3.31
N ASP A 2 -11.63 9.08 -2.25
CA ASP A 2 -11.05 9.76 -1.09
C ASP A 2 -9.64 9.30 -0.83
N THR A 3 -8.84 10.18 -0.23
CA THR A 3 -7.50 9.82 0.21
C THR A 3 -7.54 9.49 1.70
N TYR A 4 -6.76 8.50 2.07
CA TYR A 4 -6.65 8.02 3.44
C TYR A 4 -5.20 7.90 3.83
N LEU A 5 -4.91 8.13 5.10
CA LEU A 5 -3.61 7.78 5.65
C LEU A 5 -3.72 6.37 6.20
N ALA A 6 -2.77 5.53 5.80
CA ALA A 6 -2.70 4.17 6.31
C ALA A 6 -1.34 3.97 6.98
N THR A 7 -1.33 3.10 7.98
CA THR A 7 -0.12 2.80 8.73
C THR A 7 0.46 1.48 8.24
N VAL A 8 1.76 1.45 7.97
CA VAL A 8 2.44 0.21 7.60
C VAL A 8 2.52 -0.69 8.83
N ILE A 9 1.97 -1.89 8.71
CA ILE A 9 2.08 -2.91 9.75
C ILE A 9 3.33 -3.73 9.53
N SER A 10 3.55 -4.16 8.29
CA SER A 10 4.75 -4.90 7.91
C SER A 10 5.03 -4.66 6.44
N ASN A 11 6.29 -4.82 6.06
CA ASN A 11 6.70 -4.67 4.67
C ASN A 11 7.94 -5.54 4.50
N GLU A 12 7.77 -6.70 3.90
CA GLU A 12 8.85 -7.68 3.86
C GLU A 12 9.09 -8.22 2.46
N GLN A 13 10.34 -8.48 2.18
CA GLN A 13 10.73 -9.06 0.91
C GLN A 13 10.46 -10.57 0.96
N VAL A 14 9.68 -11.06 0.01
CA VAL A 14 9.30 -12.46 -0.04
C VAL A 14 9.98 -13.21 -1.19
N ALA A 15 10.53 -12.48 -2.15
CA ALA A 15 11.30 -13.04 -3.26
C ALA A 15 12.15 -11.93 -3.86
N ASP A 16 12.94 -12.23 -4.88
CA ASP A 16 13.76 -11.21 -5.54
C ASP A 16 12.86 -10.10 -6.08
N LYS A 17 13.06 -8.87 -5.57
CA LYS A 17 12.30 -7.68 -5.94
C LYS A 17 10.80 -7.76 -5.63
N ILE A 18 10.34 -8.80 -4.94
CA ILE A 18 8.94 -8.98 -4.60
C ILE A 18 8.74 -8.73 -3.12
N PHE A 19 7.80 -7.85 -2.79
CA PHE A 19 7.52 -7.45 -1.42
C PHE A 19 6.06 -7.67 -1.09
N ARG A 20 5.81 -7.97 0.18
CA ARG A 20 4.46 -8.08 0.73
C ARG A 20 4.33 -7.00 1.80
N ILE A 21 3.36 -6.12 1.60
CA ILE A 21 3.11 -5.02 2.54
C ILE A 21 1.70 -5.15 3.12
N GLU A 22 1.61 -5.00 4.43
CA GLU A 22 0.33 -4.95 5.12
C GLU A 22 0.13 -3.55 5.68
N LEU A 23 -1.04 -2.98 5.41
CA LEU A 23 -1.39 -1.61 5.79
C LEU A 23 -2.68 -1.63 6.58
N GLN A 24 -2.81 -0.69 7.52
CA GLN A 24 -4.01 -0.55 8.32
C GLN A 24 -4.58 0.85 8.14
N GLY A 25 -5.88 0.93 7.88
CA GLY A 25 -6.53 2.23 7.74
C GLY A 25 -7.98 2.12 7.32
N ASP A 26 -8.67 3.23 7.43
CA ASP A 26 -10.12 3.29 7.16
C ASP A 26 -10.47 3.07 5.69
N VAL A 27 -9.49 3.16 4.80
CA VAL A 27 -9.73 2.86 3.39
C VAL A 27 -10.26 1.43 3.20
N VAL A 28 -9.97 0.53 4.15
CA VAL A 28 -10.44 -0.85 4.09
C VAL A 28 -11.96 -0.93 4.05
N LYS A 29 -12.64 0.05 4.66
CA LYS A 29 -14.10 0.06 4.68
C LYS A 29 -14.70 0.23 3.30
N GLU A 30 -13.94 0.78 2.36
CA GLU A 30 -14.40 0.96 0.98
C GLU A 30 -13.95 -0.15 0.06
N MET A 31 -13.18 -1.10 0.57
CA MET A 31 -12.72 -2.23 -0.22
C MET A 31 -13.76 -3.34 -0.20
N ASN A 32 -14.03 -3.92 -1.36
CA ASN A 32 -15.06 -4.95 -1.48
C ASN A 32 -14.49 -6.32 -1.75
N THR A 33 -13.55 -6.42 -2.69
CA THR A 33 -13.00 -7.71 -3.09
C THR A 33 -11.51 -7.59 -3.36
N PRO A 34 -10.75 -8.66 -3.12
CA PRO A 34 -9.35 -8.70 -3.60
C PRO A 34 -9.31 -8.51 -5.11
N GLY A 35 -8.20 -7.97 -5.58
CA GLY A 35 -8.04 -7.67 -7.00
C GLY A 35 -8.30 -6.21 -7.35
N GLN A 36 -8.93 -5.47 -6.46
CA GLN A 36 -9.08 -4.04 -6.67
C GLN A 36 -7.71 -3.35 -6.60
N PHE A 37 -7.61 -2.22 -7.30
CA PHE A 37 -6.39 -1.42 -7.27
C PHE A 37 -6.56 -0.25 -6.32
N VAL A 38 -5.49 0.11 -5.63
CA VAL A 38 -5.41 1.38 -4.89
C VAL A 38 -4.14 2.08 -5.35
N ASN A 39 -4.16 3.40 -5.26
CA ASN A 39 -2.98 4.19 -5.60
C ASN A 39 -2.26 4.56 -4.32
N ILE A 40 -0.99 4.20 -4.26
CA ILE A 40 -0.15 4.42 -3.08
C ILE A 40 0.84 5.52 -3.35
N LYS A 41 0.98 6.41 -2.39
CA LYS A 41 1.97 7.49 -2.42
C LYS A 41 2.67 7.56 -1.08
N VAL A 42 3.98 7.58 -1.10
CA VAL A 42 4.77 7.76 0.12
C VAL A 42 4.56 9.18 0.60
N SER A 43 4.09 9.34 1.84
CA SER A 43 3.62 10.63 2.34
C SER A 43 4.68 11.73 2.36
N ASN A 44 5.94 11.37 2.50
CA ASN A 44 7.03 12.36 2.56
C ASN A 44 7.71 12.60 1.22
N SER A 45 7.14 12.09 0.15
CA SER A 45 7.76 12.22 -1.16
C SER A 45 7.42 13.56 -1.81
N TYR A 46 8.42 14.25 -2.30
CA TYR A 46 8.20 15.41 -3.15
C TYR A 46 7.76 15.00 -4.55
N GLU A 47 7.92 13.73 -4.86
CA GLU A 47 7.65 13.24 -6.19
C GLU A 47 6.23 12.69 -6.24
N PHE A 48 5.28 13.60 -6.23
CA PHE A 48 3.87 13.23 -6.26
C PHE A 48 3.50 12.36 -7.46
N LEU A 49 4.35 12.36 -8.48
CA LEU A 49 4.15 11.52 -9.65
C LEU A 49 4.42 10.05 -9.38
N LEU A 50 4.92 9.71 -8.19
CA LEU A 50 5.23 8.33 -7.83
C LEU A 50 4.05 7.58 -7.23
N ARG A 51 2.86 8.13 -7.32
CA ARG A 51 1.66 7.38 -6.92
C ARG A 51 1.49 6.20 -7.87
N ARG A 52 1.40 4.99 -7.31
CA ARG A 52 1.37 3.77 -8.10
C ARG A 52 0.12 2.96 -7.83
N PRO A 53 -0.53 2.42 -8.88
CA PRO A 53 -1.63 1.51 -8.72
C PRO A 53 -1.10 0.13 -8.36
N ILE A 54 -1.58 -0.41 -7.25
CA ILE A 54 -1.16 -1.73 -6.78
C ILE A 54 -2.43 -2.50 -6.44
N SER A 55 -2.49 -3.75 -6.87
CA SER A 55 -3.67 -4.56 -6.60
C SER A 55 -3.65 -5.13 -5.20
N ILE A 56 -4.83 -5.22 -4.61
CA ILE A 56 -5.01 -5.74 -3.27
C ILE A 56 -5.07 -7.26 -3.33
N CYS A 57 -4.30 -7.93 -2.46
CA CYS A 57 -4.30 -9.39 -2.36
C CYS A 57 -5.26 -9.90 -1.30
N GLU A 58 -5.30 -9.25 -0.14
CA GLU A 58 -6.11 -9.68 0.97
C GLU A 58 -6.74 -8.47 1.65
N ILE A 59 -7.94 -8.67 2.18
CA ILE A 59 -8.66 -7.65 2.92
C ILE A 59 -9.12 -8.27 4.23
N ASN A 60 -8.85 -7.61 5.36
CA ASN A 60 -9.33 -8.05 6.67
C ASN A 60 -10.10 -6.89 7.30
N LYS A 61 -11.42 -6.93 7.19
CA LYS A 61 -12.26 -5.85 7.70
C LYS A 61 -12.34 -5.81 9.22
N GLU A 62 -12.11 -6.93 9.87
CA GLU A 62 -12.10 -6.96 11.33
C GLU A 62 -10.93 -6.19 11.90
N LYS A 63 -9.75 -6.35 11.28
CA LYS A 63 -8.54 -5.68 11.71
C LYS A 63 -8.32 -4.35 11.02
N ASN A 64 -9.14 -4.05 10.03
CA ASN A 64 -9.01 -2.83 9.23
C ASN A 64 -7.69 -2.80 8.48
N THR A 65 -7.26 -3.96 7.98
CA THR A 65 -5.99 -4.11 7.27
C THR A 65 -6.19 -4.68 5.88
N PHE A 66 -5.21 -4.44 5.03
CA PHE A 66 -5.17 -5.04 3.70
C PHE A 66 -3.73 -5.32 3.31
N VAL A 67 -3.56 -6.29 2.43
CA VAL A 67 -2.24 -6.77 2.01
C VAL A 67 -2.10 -6.61 0.50
N MET A 68 -0.94 -6.15 0.08
CA MET A 68 -0.57 -6.07 -1.32
C MET A 68 0.77 -6.75 -1.52
N VAL A 69 0.92 -7.38 -2.69
CA VAL A 69 2.20 -7.93 -3.13
C VAL A 69 2.59 -7.17 -4.39
N TYR A 70 3.80 -6.67 -4.43
CA TYR A 70 4.22 -5.81 -5.52
C TYR A 70 5.68 -6.06 -5.88
N ARG A 71 6.04 -5.66 -7.08
CA ARG A 71 7.41 -5.79 -7.57
C ARG A 71 8.11 -4.45 -7.48
N ALA A 72 9.25 -4.42 -6.78
CA ALA A 72 9.99 -3.18 -6.53
C ALA A 72 11.07 -2.97 -7.60
N ASP A 73 10.65 -2.81 -8.87
CA ASP A 73 11.58 -2.62 -9.97
C ASP A 73 11.50 -1.23 -10.62
N GLY A 74 10.59 -0.38 -10.14
CA GLY A 74 10.48 0.99 -10.61
C GLY A 74 10.78 1.96 -9.48
N ALA A 75 10.96 3.24 -9.83
CA ALA A 75 11.31 4.26 -8.85
C ALA A 75 10.25 4.38 -7.73
N GLY A 76 8.98 4.36 -8.10
CA GLY A 76 7.91 4.50 -7.12
C GLY A 76 7.79 3.29 -6.21
N THR A 77 7.84 2.09 -6.78
CA THR A 77 7.74 0.86 -5.99
C THR A 77 8.97 0.64 -5.13
N LYS A 78 10.14 1.11 -5.55
CA LYS A 78 11.32 1.05 -4.69
C LYS A 78 11.14 1.90 -3.44
N LYS A 79 10.50 3.05 -3.57
CA LYS A 79 10.23 3.88 -2.39
C LYS A 79 9.24 3.19 -1.45
N ILE A 80 8.25 2.51 -2.00
CA ILE A 80 7.32 1.73 -1.17
C ILE A 80 8.08 0.64 -0.42
N SER A 81 9.05 0.00 -1.07
CA SER A 81 9.81 -1.08 -0.45
C SER A 81 10.71 -0.62 0.70
N GLU A 82 10.94 0.68 0.81
CA GLU A 82 11.74 1.26 1.89
C GLU A 82 10.92 1.60 3.13
N LEU A 83 9.61 1.48 3.05
CA LEU A 83 8.73 1.78 4.19
C LEU A 83 8.90 0.73 5.28
N GLU A 84 8.80 1.18 6.52
CA GLU A 84 8.92 0.33 7.70
C GLU A 84 7.66 0.40 8.54
N ALA A 85 7.49 -0.59 9.40
CA ALA A 85 6.35 -0.62 10.31
C ALA A 85 6.24 0.69 11.07
N GLY A 86 5.04 1.24 11.12
CA GLY A 86 4.77 2.53 11.76
C GLY A 86 4.80 3.72 10.81
N ASN A 87 5.35 3.57 9.62
CA ASN A 87 5.34 4.66 8.64
C ASN A 87 3.92 4.89 8.12
N LEU A 88 3.66 6.10 7.65
CA LEU A 88 2.37 6.46 7.08
C LEU A 88 2.47 6.51 5.56
N VAL A 89 1.42 6.09 4.91
CA VAL A 89 1.28 6.16 3.45
C VAL A 89 -0.04 6.79 3.10
N ASP A 90 -0.04 7.51 2.01
CA ASP A 90 -1.24 8.12 1.45
C ASP A 90 -1.83 7.13 0.45
N VAL A 91 -3.07 6.71 0.69
CA VAL A 91 -3.77 5.74 -0.14
C VAL A 91 -4.98 6.40 -0.77
N LEU A 92 -5.04 6.37 -2.08
CA LEU A 92 -6.21 6.84 -2.81
C LEU A 92 -7.10 5.63 -3.08
N GLY A 93 -8.19 5.56 -2.34
CA GLY A 93 -9.15 4.49 -2.46
C GLY A 93 -10.02 4.66 -3.69
N HIS A 94 -10.63 3.59 -4.09
CA HIS A 94 -11.43 3.58 -5.29
C HIS A 94 -12.85 3.14 -4.97
#